data_a68e0c0796637c389ba6acb845e9b695
#
_entry.id   a68e0c0796637c389ba6acb845e9b695
#
_cell.length_a   1.000
_cell.length_b   1.000
_cell.length_c   1.000
_cell.angle_alpha   90.00
_cell.angle_beta   90.00
_cell.angle_gamma   90.00
#
_symmetry.space_group_name_H-M   'P 1'
#
loop_
_entity.id
_entity.type
_entity.pdbx_description
1 polymer ?
#
loop_
_entity_poly.entity_id
_entity_poly.type
_entity_poly.pdbx_seq_one_letter_code
_entity_poly.pdbx_strand_id
1 'polypeptide(L)'
;MNYCPNCGTQRIESAAYCPRCGHALSNPVSQPSQENQGMPVTAEMPATPDMPATPDVIWGAEEAPSTAAGQVPWRGGQVVLGIILVLVSLIPVTGIAFAVGALAGRYDDATIVWVSVHLMAISIAMVVWRLGVHKRPAPWRLLGLNPMRYPLAKSVLLALGALGGSLLLTVIYSAVVNLFNSDTFSPPDIGGEIAFPGAAAFFTFQAVALVTPITEEVFFRGFVFSGLIPRFGVAKAMVLSALVFSAFHLSLGVLVPVFLTGLLLALLYRKTGSIWPCVLAHAGQNALAVALKIYA
;
A
#
# COMPACT_ATOMS: atom_id res chain seq x y z
N MET A 1 -11.07 33.94 3.84
CA MET A 1 -10.91 32.80 2.87
C MET A 1 -11.84 31.69 3.31
N ASN A 2 -12.82 31.33 2.49
CA ASN A 2 -13.86 30.34 2.87
C ASN A 2 -13.47 28.88 2.58
N TYR A 3 -12.18 28.59 2.44
CA TYR A 3 -11.70 27.24 2.13
C TYR A 3 -10.58 26.82 3.09
N CYS A 4 -10.50 25.54 3.38
CA CYS A 4 -9.45 24.97 4.22
C CYS A 4 -8.08 25.08 3.50
N PRO A 5 -7.04 25.67 4.13
CA PRO A 5 -5.73 25.84 3.50
C PRO A 5 -5.01 24.52 3.24
N ASN A 6 -5.41 23.44 3.94
CA ASN A 6 -4.78 22.14 3.82
C ASN A 6 -5.40 21.24 2.73
N CYS A 7 -6.72 21.29 2.52
CA CYS A 7 -7.40 20.35 1.60
C CYS A 7 -8.36 21.03 0.59
N GLY A 8 -8.50 22.37 0.63
CA GLY A 8 -9.36 23.12 -0.29
C GLY A 8 -10.87 22.91 -0.10
N THR A 9 -11.31 22.23 0.97
CA THR A 9 -12.74 22.06 1.27
C THR A 9 -13.32 23.36 1.79
N GLN A 10 -14.56 23.68 1.38
CA GLN A 10 -15.27 24.85 1.87
C GLN A 10 -15.41 24.78 3.39
N ARG A 11 -15.09 25.88 4.07
CA ARG A 11 -15.16 25.98 5.53
C ARG A 11 -16.63 26.12 5.98
N ILE A 12 -16.97 25.43 7.06
CA ILE A 12 -18.15 25.75 7.85
C ILE A 12 -17.73 26.84 8.83
N GLU A 13 -18.38 28.00 8.82
CA GLU A 13 -17.94 29.19 9.54
C GLU A 13 -17.77 29.04 11.06
N SER A 14 -18.47 28.04 11.65
CA SER A 14 -18.41 27.74 13.09
C SER A 14 -17.46 26.61 13.46
N ALA A 15 -16.81 25.97 12.49
CA ALA A 15 -15.99 24.79 12.76
C ALA A 15 -14.55 25.18 13.15
N ALA A 16 -14.10 24.77 14.34
CA ALA A 16 -12.73 24.91 14.79
C ALA A 16 -11.74 24.03 13.98
N TYR A 17 -12.23 22.97 13.36
CA TYR A 17 -11.47 22.02 12.56
C TYR A 17 -12.17 21.72 11.23
N CYS A 18 -11.40 21.48 10.19
CA CYS A 18 -11.94 21.09 8.90
C CYS A 18 -12.60 19.70 8.98
N PRO A 19 -13.90 19.54 8.61
CA PRO A 19 -14.60 18.27 8.72
C PRO A 19 -14.06 17.21 7.77
N ARG A 20 -13.25 17.60 6.77
CA ARG A 20 -12.70 16.68 5.79
C ARG A 20 -11.28 16.19 6.13
N CYS A 21 -10.44 17.05 6.70
CA CYS A 21 -9.03 16.71 6.92
C CYS A 21 -8.54 16.92 8.36
N GLY A 22 -9.41 17.36 9.28
CA GLY A 22 -9.05 17.60 10.68
C GLY A 22 -8.10 18.78 10.92
N HIS A 23 -7.72 19.53 9.87
CA HIS A 23 -6.82 20.69 10.03
C HIS A 23 -7.46 21.75 10.89
N ALA A 24 -6.74 22.25 11.92
CA ALA A 24 -7.22 23.34 12.76
C ALA A 24 -7.41 24.62 11.92
N LEU A 25 -8.61 25.15 11.97
CA LEU A 25 -8.97 26.35 11.24
C LEU A 25 -8.79 27.53 12.19
N SER A 26 -7.62 28.17 12.17
CA SER A 26 -7.35 29.33 13.00
C SER A 26 -8.42 30.41 12.79
N ASN A 27 -8.98 30.82 13.88
CA ASN A 27 -9.91 31.87 14.26
C ASN A 27 -11.40 31.64 14.10
N PRO A 28 -12.11 31.55 15.23
CA PRO A 28 -13.39 32.25 15.35
C PRO A 28 -13.08 33.73 15.44
N VAL A 29 -13.77 34.52 14.65
CA VAL A 29 -13.83 36.01 14.79
C VAL A 29 -14.15 36.31 16.23
N SER A 30 -13.23 36.97 16.93
CA SER A 30 -13.48 37.57 18.23
C SER A 30 -14.67 38.50 18.11
N GLN A 31 -15.77 38.15 18.78
CA GLN A 31 -16.85 39.11 19.00
C GLN A 31 -16.31 40.26 19.88
N PRO A 32 -16.64 41.51 19.58
CA PRO A 32 -16.24 42.62 20.43
C PRO A 32 -16.88 42.46 21.82
N SER A 33 -16.05 42.61 22.83
CA SER A 33 -16.42 42.62 24.23
C SER A 33 -17.54 43.66 24.46
N GLN A 34 -18.73 43.21 24.82
CA GLN A 34 -19.72 44.11 25.45
C GLN A 34 -19.21 44.44 26.84
N GLU A 35 -18.97 45.70 27.02
CA GLU A 35 -18.68 46.40 28.27
C GLU A 35 -19.85 46.15 29.24
N ASN A 36 -19.60 45.35 30.26
CA ASN A 36 -20.61 45.03 31.27
C ASN A 36 -20.55 46.10 32.37
N GLN A 37 -21.55 46.99 32.32
CA GLN A 37 -21.80 47.96 33.41
C GLN A 37 -22.28 47.22 34.63
N GLY A 38 -21.75 47.60 35.79
CA GLY A 38 -21.80 46.95 37.07
C GLY A 38 -23.20 46.66 37.63
N MET A 39 -23.24 45.56 38.35
CA MET A 39 -24.19 45.30 39.42
C MET A 39 -23.46 44.74 40.64
N PRO A 40 -23.94 45.04 41.88
CA PRO A 40 -23.17 44.84 43.10
C PRO A 40 -23.21 43.38 43.55
N VAL A 41 -22.05 42.96 44.05
CA VAL A 41 -21.82 41.67 44.71
C VAL A 41 -22.45 41.71 46.10
N THR A 42 -23.39 40.81 46.42
CA THR A 42 -23.58 40.23 47.72
C THR A 42 -24.46 38.97 47.62
N ALA A 43 -23.85 37.81 47.74
CA ALA A 43 -24.39 36.62 48.42
C ALA A 43 -23.28 35.57 48.55
N GLU A 44 -22.85 35.35 49.78
CA GLU A 44 -22.00 34.24 50.19
C GLU A 44 -22.71 32.93 49.88
N MET A 45 -22.06 32.09 49.10
CA MET A 45 -22.45 30.69 48.97
C MET A 45 -21.63 29.82 49.97
N PRO A 46 -22.29 28.87 50.63
CA PRO A 46 -21.61 28.01 51.62
C PRO A 46 -20.61 27.04 50.92
N ALA A 47 -19.49 26.83 51.59
CA ALA A 47 -18.42 25.92 51.17
C ALA A 47 -18.93 24.50 50.97
N THR A 48 -18.68 23.97 49.78
CA THR A 48 -18.87 22.52 49.50
C THR A 48 -17.74 21.70 50.15
N PRO A 49 -18.06 20.53 50.75
CA PRO A 49 -17.05 19.69 51.39
C PRO A 49 -16.05 19.14 50.36
N ASP A 50 -14.78 19.06 50.79
CA ASP A 50 -13.66 18.48 50.06
C ASP A 50 -13.97 17.06 49.60
N MET A 51 -14.14 16.91 48.28
CA MET A 51 -14.07 15.59 47.65
C MET A 51 -12.60 15.24 47.42
N PRO A 52 -12.16 14.04 47.74
CA PRO A 52 -10.78 13.59 47.49
C PRO A 52 -10.52 13.62 45.99
N ALA A 53 -9.39 14.25 45.59
CA ALA A 53 -8.91 14.29 44.24
C ALA A 53 -8.82 12.88 43.66
N THR A 54 -9.63 12.58 42.66
CA THR A 54 -9.43 11.40 41.82
C THR A 54 -8.05 11.52 41.15
N PRO A 55 -7.21 10.49 41.17
CA PRO A 55 -5.95 10.56 40.47
C PRO A 55 -6.21 10.80 38.99
N ASP A 56 -5.61 11.86 38.47
CA ASP A 56 -5.56 12.14 37.02
C ASP A 56 -5.01 10.92 36.31
N VAL A 57 -5.89 10.08 35.78
CA VAL A 57 -5.51 9.07 34.82
C VAL A 57 -5.16 9.84 33.53
N ILE A 58 -3.87 10.18 33.45
CA ILE A 58 -3.27 10.70 32.21
C ILE A 58 -3.33 9.57 31.19
N TRP A 59 -4.46 9.48 30.51
CA TRP A 59 -4.53 8.80 29.23
C TRP A 59 -3.84 9.70 28.20
N GLY A 60 -2.51 9.79 28.34
CA GLY A 60 -1.62 10.26 27.29
C GLY A 60 -1.59 9.22 26.17
N ALA A 61 -2.74 8.96 25.54
CA ALA A 61 -2.76 8.49 24.19
C ALA A 61 -2.38 9.70 23.34
N GLU A 62 -1.10 9.94 23.20
CA GLU A 62 -0.57 10.64 22.05
C GLU A 62 -1.09 9.88 20.82
N GLU A 63 -2.23 10.34 20.31
CA GLU A 63 -2.72 9.91 19.00
C GLU A 63 -1.61 10.25 18.02
N ALA A 64 -0.76 9.26 17.75
CA ALA A 64 0.10 9.31 16.58
C ALA A 64 -0.78 9.74 15.41
N PRO A 65 -0.41 10.79 14.65
CA PRO A 65 -1.24 11.30 13.59
C PRO A 65 -1.59 10.13 12.68
N SER A 66 -2.85 9.68 12.75
CA SER A 66 -3.37 8.70 11.83
C SER A 66 -3.35 9.38 10.47
N THR A 67 -2.30 9.17 9.71
CA THR A 67 -2.39 9.32 8.25
C THR A 67 -3.42 8.29 7.84
N ALA A 68 -4.68 8.72 7.87
CA ALA A 68 -5.79 7.89 7.48
C ALA A 68 -5.44 7.38 6.08
N ALA A 69 -5.34 6.05 5.94
CA ALA A 69 -5.18 5.46 4.63
C ALA A 69 -6.29 6.02 3.73
N GLY A 70 -5.91 6.85 2.76
CA GLY A 70 -6.84 7.57 1.90
C GLY A 70 -6.58 9.06 1.69
N GLN A 71 -5.57 9.65 2.34
CA GLN A 71 -5.22 11.07 2.12
C GLN A 71 -3.89 11.21 1.35
N VAL A 72 -3.88 10.72 0.13
CA VAL A 72 -2.74 10.91 -0.77
C VAL A 72 -2.97 12.11 -1.69
N PRO A 73 -1.92 12.86 -2.08
CA PRO A 73 -2.05 14.09 -2.87
C PRO A 73 -2.30 13.86 -4.36
N TRP A 74 -2.21 12.62 -4.84
CA TRP A 74 -2.48 12.28 -6.24
C TRP A 74 -3.92 11.85 -6.46
N ARG A 75 -4.42 12.03 -7.69
CA ARG A 75 -5.79 11.77 -8.08
C ARG A 75 -5.89 10.48 -8.90
N GLY A 76 -7.11 9.94 -9.03
CA GLY A 76 -7.37 8.74 -9.83
C GLY A 76 -6.86 8.81 -11.29
N GLY A 77 -6.85 9.99 -11.92
CA GLY A 77 -6.24 10.17 -13.25
C GLY A 77 -4.73 9.91 -13.29
N GLN A 78 -3.99 10.30 -12.22
CA GLN A 78 -2.57 9.99 -12.09
C GLN A 78 -2.34 8.49 -11.85
N VAL A 79 -3.26 7.83 -11.14
CA VAL A 79 -3.23 6.36 -10.96
C VAL A 79 -3.39 5.66 -12.32
N VAL A 80 -4.41 6.04 -13.09
CA VAL A 80 -4.64 5.47 -14.44
C VAL A 80 -3.43 5.71 -15.34
N LEU A 81 -2.91 6.94 -15.38
CA LEU A 81 -1.70 7.26 -16.14
C LEU A 81 -0.50 6.42 -15.67
N GLY A 82 -0.32 6.25 -14.36
CA GLY A 82 0.74 5.42 -13.80
C GLY A 82 0.65 3.96 -14.24
N ILE A 83 -0.55 3.37 -14.22
CA ILE A 83 -0.82 2.01 -14.72
C ILE A 83 -0.43 1.90 -16.20
N ILE A 84 -0.87 2.84 -17.04
CA ILE A 84 -0.56 2.86 -18.47
C ILE A 84 0.95 2.98 -18.70
N LEU A 85 1.62 3.90 -18.01
CA LEU A 85 3.06 4.09 -18.16
C LEU A 85 3.87 2.86 -17.77
N VAL A 86 3.49 2.17 -16.70
CA VAL A 86 4.14 0.92 -16.28
C VAL A 86 3.90 -0.17 -17.32
N LEU A 87 2.68 -0.32 -17.85
CA LEU A 87 2.40 -1.28 -18.93
C LEU A 87 3.18 -0.97 -20.20
N VAL A 88 3.23 0.29 -20.61
CA VAL A 88 3.99 0.71 -21.81
C VAL A 88 5.49 0.50 -21.61
N SER A 89 6.01 0.64 -20.37
CA SER A 89 7.43 0.41 -20.10
C SER A 89 7.88 -1.04 -20.26
N LEU A 90 6.95 -2.00 -20.33
CA LEU A 90 7.30 -3.41 -20.64
C LEU A 90 8.05 -3.52 -21.99
N ILE A 91 7.65 -2.74 -22.99
CA ILE A 91 8.26 -2.78 -24.34
C ILE A 91 9.75 -2.40 -24.29
N PRO A 92 10.14 -1.18 -23.83
CA PRO A 92 11.55 -0.81 -23.78
C PRO A 92 12.34 -1.63 -22.75
N VAL A 93 11.73 -2.04 -21.63
CA VAL A 93 12.38 -2.91 -20.63
C VAL A 93 12.80 -4.23 -21.25
N THR A 94 11.89 -4.91 -21.94
CA THR A 94 12.17 -6.17 -22.64
C THR A 94 13.23 -5.96 -23.72
N GLY A 95 13.09 -4.93 -24.56
CA GLY A 95 14.07 -4.62 -25.61
C GLY A 95 15.47 -4.37 -25.08
N ILE A 96 15.60 -3.60 -23.99
CA ILE A 96 16.91 -3.34 -23.33
C ILE A 96 17.46 -4.62 -22.71
N ALA A 97 16.64 -5.46 -22.08
CA ALA A 97 17.10 -6.71 -21.50
C ALA A 97 17.69 -7.65 -22.55
N PHE A 98 17.04 -7.79 -23.71
CA PHE A 98 17.57 -8.53 -24.85
C PHE A 98 18.86 -7.90 -25.41
N ALA A 99 18.93 -6.59 -25.53
CA ALA A 99 20.13 -5.89 -25.99
C ALA A 99 21.32 -6.09 -25.04
N VAL A 100 21.08 -6.05 -23.73
CA VAL A 100 22.12 -6.33 -22.72
C VAL A 100 22.59 -7.78 -22.82
N GLY A 101 21.68 -8.76 -22.95
CA GLY A 101 22.03 -10.15 -23.19
C GLY A 101 22.89 -10.34 -24.45
N ALA A 102 22.51 -9.67 -25.55
CA ALA A 102 23.26 -9.68 -26.80
C ALA A 102 24.68 -9.14 -26.63
N LEU A 103 24.82 -7.97 -26.03
CA LEU A 103 26.12 -7.30 -25.81
C LEU A 103 27.02 -8.11 -24.86
N ALA A 104 26.43 -8.79 -23.88
CA ALA A 104 27.15 -9.65 -22.94
C ALA A 104 27.51 -11.01 -23.53
N GLY A 105 27.07 -11.32 -24.74
CA GLY A 105 27.22 -12.66 -25.35
C GLY A 105 26.45 -13.75 -24.58
N ARG A 106 25.43 -13.37 -23.82
CA ARG A 106 24.64 -14.22 -22.91
C ARG A 106 23.16 -14.07 -23.23
N TYR A 107 22.65 -14.91 -24.08
CA TYR A 107 21.21 -15.03 -24.35
C TYR A 107 20.55 -16.04 -23.41
N ASP A 108 21.06 -16.13 -22.18
CA ASP A 108 20.43 -16.99 -21.20
C ASP A 108 19.20 -16.28 -20.55
N ASP A 109 18.16 -17.06 -20.31
CA ASP A 109 16.90 -16.56 -19.76
C ASP A 109 17.11 -15.90 -18.39
N ALA A 110 18.10 -16.36 -17.61
CA ALA A 110 18.44 -15.78 -16.31
C ALA A 110 18.84 -14.30 -16.43
N THR A 111 19.75 -14.00 -17.32
CA THR A 111 20.22 -12.61 -17.55
C THR A 111 19.05 -11.72 -17.99
N ILE A 112 18.23 -12.22 -18.93
CA ILE A 112 17.06 -11.46 -19.42
C ILE A 112 16.07 -11.20 -18.29
N VAL A 113 15.74 -12.21 -17.48
CA VAL A 113 14.81 -12.08 -16.34
C VAL A 113 15.36 -11.08 -15.31
N TRP A 114 16.61 -11.22 -14.89
CA TRP A 114 17.18 -10.33 -13.87
C TRP A 114 17.25 -8.88 -14.34
N VAL A 115 17.70 -8.64 -15.56
CA VAL A 115 17.75 -7.30 -16.14
C VAL A 115 16.34 -6.72 -16.26
N SER A 116 15.37 -7.50 -16.75
CA SER A 116 13.98 -7.05 -16.88
C SER A 116 13.36 -6.67 -15.54
N VAL A 117 13.52 -7.49 -14.50
CA VAL A 117 13.00 -7.22 -13.16
C VAL A 117 13.55 -5.91 -12.59
N HIS A 118 14.87 -5.69 -12.69
CA HIS A 118 15.48 -4.47 -12.16
C HIS A 118 15.10 -3.23 -12.96
N LEU A 119 15.06 -3.31 -14.29
CA LEU A 119 14.60 -2.20 -15.15
C LEU A 119 13.13 -1.87 -14.89
N MET A 120 12.28 -2.90 -14.69
CA MET A 120 10.88 -2.70 -14.32
C MET A 120 10.76 -2.02 -12.96
N ALA A 121 11.54 -2.45 -11.98
CA ALA A 121 11.59 -1.82 -10.65
C ALA A 121 11.96 -0.33 -10.74
N ILE A 122 12.97 0.02 -11.57
CA ILE A 122 13.36 1.41 -11.83
C ILE A 122 12.22 2.17 -12.52
N SER A 123 11.57 1.58 -13.52
CA SER A 123 10.44 2.19 -14.24
C SER A 123 9.28 2.51 -13.30
N ILE A 124 8.90 1.56 -12.46
CA ILE A 124 7.85 1.74 -11.44
C ILE A 124 8.26 2.84 -10.45
N ALA A 125 9.50 2.81 -9.95
CA ALA A 125 9.99 3.82 -9.02
C ALA A 125 9.94 5.23 -9.64
N MET A 126 10.32 5.39 -10.91
CA MET A 126 10.23 6.67 -11.64
C MET A 126 8.79 7.14 -11.81
N VAL A 127 7.87 6.24 -12.18
CA VAL A 127 6.44 6.56 -12.34
C VAL A 127 5.85 7.01 -11.00
N VAL A 128 6.06 6.24 -9.92
CA VAL A 128 5.58 6.56 -8.57
C VAL A 128 6.18 7.88 -8.07
N TRP A 129 7.49 8.06 -8.29
CA TRP A 129 8.16 9.30 -7.96
C TRP A 129 7.54 10.49 -8.69
N ARG A 130 7.41 10.42 -10.02
CA ARG A 130 6.94 11.53 -10.86
C ARG A 130 5.49 11.89 -10.64
N LEU A 131 4.61 10.90 -10.51
CA LEU A 131 3.16 11.10 -10.43
C LEU A 131 2.64 11.18 -8.99
N GLY A 132 3.29 10.52 -8.04
CA GLY A 132 2.84 10.43 -6.66
C GLY A 132 3.52 11.42 -5.72
N VAL A 133 4.83 11.31 -5.57
CA VAL A 133 5.54 11.91 -4.43
C VAL A 133 6.49 13.06 -4.76
N HIS A 134 6.71 13.36 -6.04
CA HIS A 134 7.61 14.45 -6.45
C HIS A 134 7.20 15.78 -5.81
N LYS A 135 8.18 16.46 -5.20
CA LYS A 135 8.00 17.73 -4.46
C LYS A 135 6.97 17.67 -3.32
N ARG A 136 6.71 16.48 -2.76
CA ARG A 136 5.83 16.32 -1.60
C ARG A 136 6.64 16.16 -0.31
N PRO A 137 6.15 16.68 0.83
CA PRO A 137 6.77 16.42 2.12
C PRO A 137 6.56 14.95 2.51
N ALA A 138 7.57 14.36 3.16
CA ALA A 138 7.55 12.98 3.66
C ALA A 138 7.11 11.93 2.62
N PRO A 139 7.74 11.86 1.43
CA PRO A 139 7.30 11.04 0.30
C PRO A 139 7.15 9.56 0.67
N TRP A 140 8.02 9.04 1.50
CA TRP A 140 8.02 7.64 1.94
C TRP A 140 6.78 7.29 2.75
N ARG A 141 6.31 8.21 3.59
CA ARG A 141 5.08 8.02 4.39
C ARG A 141 3.84 7.95 3.52
N LEU A 142 3.79 8.75 2.45
CA LEU A 142 2.68 8.73 1.50
C LEU A 142 2.54 7.39 0.78
N LEU A 143 3.64 6.67 0.59
CA LEU A 143 3.68 5.35 -0.04
C LEU A 143 3.49 4.18 0.95
N GLY A 144 3.20 4.48 2.20
CA GLY A 144 3.01 3.43 3.22
C GLY A 144 4.31 2.82 3.74
N LEU A 145 5.46 3.43 3.46
CA LEU A 145 6.75 3.06 4.06
C LEU A 145 6.86 3.58 5.49
N ASN A 146 5.82 3.29 6.28
CA ASN A 146 5.63 3.75 7.66
C ASN A 146 6.04 2.66 8.65
N PRO A 147 6.38 3.02 9.90
CA PRO A 147 6.35 2.07 10.99
C PRO A 147 4.98 1.39 11.08
N MET A 148 4.98 0.13 11.45
CA MET A 148 3.75 -0.66 11.57
C MET A 148 2.91 -0.17 12.76
N ARG A 149 1.59 -0.14 12.59
CA ARG A 149 0.63 0.23 13.65
C ARG A 149 0.69 -0.70 14.85
N TYR A 150 1.01 -1.97 14.63
CA TYR A 150 1.09 -3.00 15.67
C TYR A 150 2.53 -3.34 15.98
N PRO A 151 2.82 -3.91 17.18
CA PRO A 151 4.12 -4.49 17.50
C PRO A 151 4.57 -5.49 16.42
N LEU A 152 5.89 -5.63 16.27
CA LEU A 152 6.50 -6.46 15.22
C LEU A 152 5.91 -7.89 15.21
N ALA A 153 5.82 -8.55 16.37
CA ALA A 153 5.31 -9.91 16.49
C ALA A 153 3.87 -10.05 15.91
N LYS A 154 2.98 -9.11 16.26
CA LYS A 154 1.60 -9.10 15.71
C LYS A 154 1.58 -8.82 14.23
N SER A 155 2.42 -7.92 13.74
CA SER A 155 2.51 -7.60 12.32
C SER A 155 3.02 -8.77 11.49
N VAL A 156 4.04 -9.49 12.01
CA VAL A 156 4.55 -10.73 11.41
C VAL A 156 3.47 -11.82 11.42
N LEU A 157 2.75 -12.01 12.53
CA LEU A 157 1.67 -12.99 12.60
C LEU A 157 0.56 -12.68 11.58
N LEU A 158 0.19 -11.43 11.39
CA LEU A 158 -0.78 -11.02 10.37
C LEU A 158 -0.25 -11.27 8.95
N ALA A 159 1.03 -11.03 8.70
CA ALA A 159 1.66 -11.33 7.42
C ALA A 159 1.69 -12.83 7.13
N LEU A 160 2.06 -13.66 8.12
CA LEU A 160 2.01 -15.12 8.00
C LEU A 160 0.58 -15.64 7.81
N GLY A 161 -0.41 -15.04 8.47
CA GLY A 161 -1.82 -15.33 8.24
C GLY A 161 -2.28 -15.01 6.81
N ALA A 162 -1.84 -13.87 6.26
CA ALA A 162 -2.12 -13.51 4.88
C ALA A 162 -1.42 -14.44 3.87
N LEU A 163 -0.17 -14.80 4.12
CA LEU A 163 0.58 -15.79 3.34
C LEU A 163 -0.12 -17.16 3.35
N GLY A 164 -0.43 -17.68 4.53
CA GLY A 164 -1.12 -18.97 4.66
C GLY A 164 -2.50 -18.97 3.99
N GLY A 165 -3.25 -17.87 4.17
CA GLY A 165 -4.53 -17.69 3.48
C GLY A 165 -4.41 -17.65 1.96
N SER A 166 -3.40 -16.94 1.43
CA SER A 166 -3.13 -16.89 -0.01
C SER A 166 -2.75 -18.27 -0.57
N LEU A 167 -1.85 -19.00 0.10
CA LEU A 167 -1.46 -20.34 -0.30
C LEU A 167 -2.65 -21.31 -0.29
N LEU A 168 -3.46 -21.28 0.76
CA LEU A 168 -4.67 -22.10 0.86
C LEU A 168 -5.65 -21.81 -0.28
N LEU A 169 -5.91 -20.54 -0.58
CA LEU A 169 -6.79 -20.15 -1.68
C LEU A 169 -6.23 -20.59 -3.04
N THR A 170 -4.91 -20.53 -3.24
CA THR A 170 -4.25 -21.04 -4.45
C THR A 170 -4.42 -22.55 -4.59
N VAL A 171 -4.24 -23.31 -3.50
CA VAL A 171 -4.43 -24.77 -3.50
C VAL A 171 -5.88 -25.14 -3.80
N ILE A 172 -6.84 -24.45 -3.15
CA ILE A 172 -8.28 -24.66 -3.42
C ILE A 172 -8.61 -24.36 -4.88
N TYR A 173 -8.11 -23.24 -5.42
CA TYR A 173 -8.31 -22.88 -6.82
C TYR A 173 -7.76 -23.94 -7.76
N SER A 174 -6.52 -24.39 -7.55
CA SER A 174 -5.89 -25.44 -8.37
C SER A 174 -6.67 -26.76 -8.31
N ALA A 175 -7.13 -27.16 -7.12
CA ALA A 175 -7.95 -28.35 -6.97
C ALA A 175 -9.28 -28.24 -7.75
N VAL A 176 -9.94 -27.07 -7.68
CA VAL A 176 -11.18 -26.82 -8.44
C VAL A 176 -10.93 -26.87 -9.96
N VAL A 177 -9.90 -26.18 -10.44
CA VAL A 177 -9.57 -26.15 -11.88
C VAL A 177 -9.26 -27.57 -12.40
N ASN A 178 -8.53 -28.37 -11.63
CA ASN A 178 -8.20 -29.76 -11.97
C ASN A 178 -9.44 -30.65 -12.09
N LEU A 179 -10.53 -30.39 -11.32
CA LEU A 179 -11.78 -31.13 -11.46
C LEU A 179 -12.45 -30.92 -12.84
N PHE A 180 -12.20 -29.77 -13.45
CA PHE A 180 -12.75 -29.40 -14.76
C PHE A 180 -11.79 -29.68 -15.92
N ASN A 181 -10.58 -30.21 -15.67
CA ASN A 181 -9.54 -30.47 -16.66
C ASN A 181 -9.30 -29.28 -17.61
N SER A 182 -9.24 -28.07 -17.06
CA SER A 182 -9.12 -26.84 -17.86
C SER A 182 -7.68 -26.40 -17.99
N ASP A 183 -7.07 -26.59 -19.14
CA ASP A 183 -5.72 -26.08 -19.44
C ASP A 183 -5.64 -24.54 -19.39
N THR A 184 -6.69 -23.86 -19.79
CA THR A 184 -6.74 -22.39 -19.85
C THR A 184 -6.65 -21.73 -18.48
N PHE A 185 -7.27 -22.33 -17.47
CA PHE A 185 -7.31 -21.82 -16.10
C PHE A 185 -6.32 -22.51 -15.16
N SER A 186 -5.61 -23.52 -15.63
CA SER A 186 -4.52 -24.11 -14.86
C SER A 186 -3.41 -23.08 -14.65
N PRO A 187 -2.93 -22.91 -13.40
CA PRO A 187 -1.75 -22.09 -13.18
C PRO A 187 -0.61 -22.59 -14.08
N PRO A 188 0.05 -21.69 -14.83
CA PRO A 188 1.17 -22.11 -15.66
C PRO A 188 2.24 -22.71 -14.78
N ASP A 189 2.90 -23.74 -15.27
CA ASP A 189 4.10 -24.24 -14.62
C ASP A 189 5.12 -23.07 -14.58
N ILE A 190 5.70 -22.82 -13.42
CA ILE A 190 6.81 -21.84 -13.33
C ILE A 190 7.91 -22.44 -14.20
N GLY A 191 8.12 -21.85 -15.38
CA GLY A 191 9.06 -22.37 -16.37
C GLY A 191 10.43 -22.59 -15.75
N GLY A 192 11.12 -23.66 -16.13
CA GLY A 192 12.53 -23.86 -15.76
C GLY A 192 13.43 -22.66 -16.09
N GLU A 193 12.90 -21.78 -16.94
CA GLU A 193 13.45 -20.51 -17.40
C GLU A 193 13.67 -19.47 -16.28
N ILE A 194 13.03 -19.63 -15.11
CA ILE A 194 13.20 -18.73 -13.95
C ILE A 194 13.89 -19.44 -12.78
N ALA A 195 13.96 -20.75 -12.80
CA ALA A 195 14.51 -21.58 -11.72
C ALA A 195 15.95 -21.98 -12.02
N PHE A 196 16.90 -21.10 -11.74
CA PHE A 196 18.32 -21.34 -11.99
C PHE A 196 18.97 -21.95 -10.75
N PRO A 197 19.60 -23.14 -10.86
CA PRO A 197 20.29 -23.79 -9.75
C PRO A 197 21.64 -23.13 -9.42
N GLY A 198 22.22 -23.51 -8.27
CA GLY A 198 23.55 -23.04 -7.85
C GLY A 198 23.58 -21.57 -7.47
N ALA A 199 24.66 -20.87 -7.82
CA ALA A 199 24.85 -19.44 -7.51
C ALA A 199 23.77 -18.55 -8.16
N ALA A 200 23.23 -18.94 -9.30
CA ALA A 200 22.17 -18.23 -9.99
C ALA A 200 20.86 -18.20 -9.18
N ALA A 201 20.59 -19.19 -8.34
CA ALA A 201 19.46 -19.21 -7.45
C ALA A 201 19.41 -17.98 -6.54
N PHE A 202 20.56 -17.53 -6.05
CA PHE A 202 20.63 -16.32 -5.21
C PHE A 202 20.10 -15.08 -5.95
N PHE A 203 20.50 -14.86 -7.20
CA PHE A 203 20.03 -13.74 -7.99
C PHE A 203 18.56 -13.86 -8.35
N THR A 204 18.06 -15.08 -8.59
CA THR A 204 16.63 -15.34 -8.81
C THR A 204 15.82 -15.01 -7.56
N PHE A 205 16.22 -15.49 -6.39
CA PHE A 205 15.57 -15.13 -5.13
C PHE A 205 15.60 -13.61 -4.88
N GLN A 206 16.75 -12.99 -5.09
CA GLN A 206 16.89 -11.54 -4.92
C GLN A 206 15.95 -10.78 -5.87
N ALA A 207 15.86 -11.14 -7.14
CA ALA A 207 15.00 -10.48 -8.11
C ALA A 207 13.51 -10.76 -7.82
N VAL A 208 13.12 -12.02 -7.72
CA VAL A 208 11.71 -12.45 -7.70
C VAL A 208 11.10 -12.38 -6.30
N ALA A 209 11.87 -12.70 -5.24
CA ALA A 209 11.35 -12.75 -3.88
C ALA A 209 11.68 -11.51 -3.03
N LEU A 210 12.51 -10.59 -3.54
CA LEU A 210 12.82 -9.35 -2.81
C LEU A 210 12.49 -8.10 -3.62
N VAL A 211 13.11 -7.91 -4.79
CA VAL A 211 12.94 -6.69 -5.59
C VAL A 211 11.50 -6.56 -6.08
N THR A 212 10.95 -7.62 -6.68
CA THR A 212 9.58 -7.63 -7.19
C THR A 212 8.55 -7.31 -6.11
N PRO A 213 8.47 -8.01 -4.95
CA PRO A 213 7.49 -7.71 -3.92
C PRO A 213 7.59 -6.29 -3.35
N ILE A 214 8.81 -5.80 -3.10
CA ILE A 214 8.98 -4.43 -2.60
C ILE A 214 8.41 -3.42 -3.61
N THR A 215 8.78 -3.56 -4.87
CA THR A 215 8.38 -2.64 -5.93
C THR A 215 6.89 -2.69 -6.20
N GLU A 216 6.32 -3.89 -6.23
CA GLU A 216 4.90 -4.09 -6.46
C GLU A 216 4.05 -3.60 -5.28
N GLU A 217 4.44 -3.83 -4.04
CA GLU A 217 3.70 -3.31 -2.90
C GLU A 217 3.74 -1.78 -2.83
N VAL A 218 4.86 -1.15 -3.16
CA VAL A 218 4.94 0.31 -3.30
C VAL A 218 3.99 0.81 -4.38
N PHE A 219 3.93 0.13 -5.53
CA PHE A 219 3.05 0.52 -6.63
C PHE A 219 1.57 0.24 -6.33
N PHE A 220 1.23 -1.01 -6.01
CA PHE A 220 -0.19 -1.41 -5.88
C PHE A 220 -0.82 -0.93 -4.57
N ARG A 221 -0.13 -0.99 -3.42
CA ARG A 221 -0.68 -0.56 -2.11
C ARG A 221 -0.37 0.89 -1.83
N GLY A 222 0.87 1.29 -2.04
CA GLY A 222 1.30 2.66 -1.80
C GLY A 222 0.67 3.65 -2.77
N PHE A 223 0.74 3.40 -4.08
CA PHE A 223 0.30 4.35 -5.09
C PHE A 223 -1.13 4.08 -5.62
N VAL A 224 -1.42 2.89 -6.16
CA VAL A 224 -2.71 2.59 -6.82
C VAL A 224 -3.84 2.56 -5.81
N PHE A 225 -3.80 1.67 -4.83
CA PHE A 225 -4.86 1.50 -3.83
C PHE A 225 -5.14 2.81 -3.07
N SER A 226 -4.08 3.43 -2.55
CA SER A 226 -4.20 4.69 -1.80
C SER A 226 -4.78 5.82 -2.66
N GLY A 227 -4.43 5.89 -3.94
CA GLY A 227 -4.93 6.90 -4.89
C GLY A 227 -6.37 6.67 -5.35
N LEU A 228 -6.89 5.43 -5.24
CA LEU A 228 -8.28 5.10 -5.59
C LEU A 228 -9.26 5.39 -4.44
N ILE A 229 -8.81 5.33 -3.18
CA ILE A 229 -9.67 5.50 -2.00
C ILE A 229 -10.48 6.80 -2.02
N PRO A 230 -9.92 7.98 -2.35
CA PRO A 230 -10.66 9.25 -2.30
C PRO A 230 -11.87 9.28 -3.23
N ARG A 231 -11.82 8.54 -4.34
CA ARG A 231 -12.90 8.52 -5.34
C ARG A 231 -13.89 7.38 -5.13
N PHE A 232 -13.41 6.20 -4.76
CA PHE A 232 -14.22 4.98 -4.78
C PHE A 232 -14.53 4.42 -3.38
N GLY A 233 -13.93 4.99 -2.34
CA GLY A 233 -13.98 4.41 -0.99
C GLY A 233 -13.12 3.16 -0.86
N VAL A 234 -12.92 2.71 0.38
CA VAL A 234 -11.97 1.63 0.71
C VAL A 234 -12.29 0.31 0.03
N ALA A 235 -13.55 -0.15 0.10
CA ALA A 235 -13.94 -1.47 -0.41
C ALA A 235 -13.76 -1.58 -1.94
N LYS A 236 -14.27 -0.59 -2.69
CA LYS A 236 -14.13 -0.58 -4.15
C LYS A 236 -12.66 -0.36 -4.57
N ALA A 237 -11.91 0.49 -3.87
CA ALA A 237 -10.50 0.68 -4.14
C ALA A 237 -9.70 -0.61 -3.92
N MET A 238 -10.03 -1.40 -2.90
CA MET A 238 -9.41 -2.70 -2.62
C MET A 238 -9.63 -3.67 -3.77
N VAL A 239 -10.88 -3.81 -4.23
CA VAL A 239 -11.24 -4.69 -5.36
C VAL A 239 -10.56 -4.23 -6.65
N LEU A 240 -10.62 -2.93 -6.97
CA LEU A 240 -10.02 -2.39 -8.19
C LEU A 240 -8.49 -2.53 -8.19
N SER A 241 -7.83 -2.26 -7.06
CA SER A 241 -6.38 -2.46 -6.94
C SER A 241 -5.98 -3.92 -7.08
N ALA A 242 -6.75 -4.86 -6.51
CA ALA A 242 -6.51 -6.29 -6.63
C ALA A 242 -6.74 -6.80 -8.07
N LEU A 243 -7.76 -6.27 -8.78
CA LEU A 243 -7.99 -6.58 -10.19
C LEU A 243 -6.84 -6.10 -11.07
N VAL A 244 -6.37 -4.86 -10.86
CA VAL A 244 -5.20 -4.35 -11.60
C VAL A 244 -3.97 -5.20 -11.29
N PHE A 245 -3.73 -5.53 -10.01
CA PHE A 245 -2.61 -6.38 -9.59
C PHE A 245 -2.62 -7.74 -10.31
N SER A 246 -3.77 -8.42 -10.33
CA SER A 246 -3.88 -9.71 -11.01
C SER A 246 -3.73 -9.61 -12.54
N ALA A 247 -4.28 -8.56 -13.15
CA ALA A 247 -4.18 -8.34 -14.59
C ALA A 247 -2.74 -8.11 -15.08
N PHE A 248 -1.86 -7.56 -14.23
CA PHE A 248 -0.44 -7.38 -14.55
C PHE A 248 0.33 -8.70 -14.71
N HIS A 249 -0.20 -9.82 -14.25
CA HIS A 249 0.42 -11.14 -14.43
C HIS A 249 0.17 -11.75 -15.82
N LEU A 250 -0.71 -11.14 -16.64
CA LEU A 250 -0.97 -11.49 -18.04
C LEU A 250 -1.25 -12.99 -18.28
N SER A 251 -1.76 -13.69 -17.29
CA SER A 251 -2.07 -15.13 -17.34
C SER A 251 -3.44 -15.40 -16.73
N LEU A 252 -4.31 -16.06 -17.50
CA LEU A 252 -5.65 -16.46 -17.03
C LEU A 252 -5.58 -17.49 -15.91
N GLY A 253 -4.60 -18.35 -15.93
CA GLY A 253 -4.42 -19.41 -14.93
C GLY A 253 -4.08 -18.89 -13.53
N VAL A 254 -3.46 -17.71 -13.41
CA VAL A 254 -3.15 -17.09 -12.12
C VAL A 254 -4.06 -15.92 -11.77
N LEU A 255 -4.95 -15.51 -12.67
CA LEU A 255 -5.79 -14.32 -12.48
C LEU A 255 -6.57 -14.37 -11.16
N VAL A 256 -7.25 -15.48 -10.90
CA VAL A 256 -8.08 -15.64 -9.68
C VAL A 256 -7.23 -15.73 -8.41
N PRO A 257 -6.23 -16.64 -8.29
CA PRO A 257 -5.43 -16.71 -7.08
C PRO A 257 -4.66 -15.41 -6.79
N VAL A 258 -4.12 -14.75 -7.81
CA VAL A 258 -3.41 -13.46 -7.62
C VAL A 258 -4.38 -12.34 -7.25
N PHE A 259 -5.61 -12.34 -7.79
CA PHE A 259 -6.66 -11.41 -7.35
C PHE A 259 -6.97 -11.58 -5.85
N LEU A 260 -7.17 -12.82 -5.41
CA LEU A 260 -7.45 -13.12 -3.99
C LEU A 260 -6.27 -12.74 -3.08
N THR A 261 -5.05 -13.02 -3.51
CA THR A 261 -3.83 -12.53 -2.85
C THR A 261 -3.82 -11.02 -2.78
N GLY A 262 -4.15 -10.35 -3.87
CA GLY A 262 -4.27 -8.89 -3.95
C GLY A 262 -5.22 -8.29 -2.93
N LEU A 263 -6.38 -8.94 -2.71
CA LEU A 263 -7.34 -8.54 -1.68
C LEU A 263 -6.78 -8.72 -0.27
N LEU A 264 -6.15 -9.87 0.01
CA LEU A 264 -5.54 -10.15 1.32
C LEU A 264 -4.45 -9.15 1.66
N LEU A 265 -3.58 -8.82 0.72
CA LEU A 265 -2.50 -7.84 0.90
C LEU A 265 -3.05 -6.42 1.07
N ALA A 266 -4.11 -6.03 0.34
CA ALA A 266 -4.75 -4.74 0.53
C ALA A 266 -5.44 -4.63 1.92
N LEU A 267 -6.05 -5.72 2.41
CA LEU A 267 -6.60 -5.82 3.75
C LEU A 267 -5.51 -5.74 4.81
N LEU A 268 -4.39 -6.45 4.61
CA LEU A 268 -3.21 -6.42 5.49
C LEU A 268 -2.64 -5.00 5.59
N TYR A 269 -2.46 -4.32 4.46
CA TYR A 269 -2.03 -2.92 4.40
C TYR A 269 -2.97 -2.00 5.20
N ARG A 270 -4.28 -2.14 5.01
CA ARG A 270 -5.27 -1.36 5.77
C ARG A 270 -5.19 -1.59 7.27
N LYS A 271 -4.99 -2.81 7.71
CA LYS A 271 -4.87 -3.15 9.14
C LYS A 271 -3.59 -2.64 9.76
N THR A 272 -2.47 -2.80 9.06
CA THR A 272 -1.13 -2.53 9.62
C THR A 272 -0.66 -1.09 9.41
N GLY A 273 -1.24 -0.36 8.43
CA GLY A 273 -0.82 1.00 8.05
C GLY A 273 0.57 1.07 7.42
N SER A 274 1.13 -0.07 7.02
CA SER A 274 2.49 -0.20 6.49
C SER A 274 2.54 -1.24 5.38
N ILE A 275 3.37 -1.02 4.35
CA ILE A 275 3.57 -2.01 3.29
C ILE A 275 4.48 -3.16 3.73
N TRP A 276 5.28 -3.02 4.79
CA TRP A 276 6.27 -4.02 5.18
C TRP A 276 5.69 -5.40 5.50
N PRO A 277 4.55 -5.53 6.21
CA PRO A 277 3.89 -6.83 6.37
C PRO A 277 3.39 -7.42 5.05
N CYS A 278 2.96 -6.57 4.10
CA CYS A 278 2.56 -7.02 2.76
C CYS A 278 3.76 -7.52 1.97
N VAL A 279 4.87 -6.79 2.00
CA VAL A 279 6.14 -7.23 1.41
C VAL A 279 6.57 -8.58 1.99
N LEU A 280 6.50 -8.77 3.32
CA LEU A 280 6.86 -10.04 3.95
C LEU A 280 5.99 -11.20 3.47
N ALA A 281 4.67 -11.03 3.41
CA ALA A 281 3.75 -12.06 2.95
C ALA A 281 3.97 -12.38 1.47
N HIS A 282 4.09 -11.37 0.62
CA HIS A 282 4.30 -11.50 -0.82
C HIS A 282 5.67 -12.10 -1.14
N ALA A 283 6.74 -11.61 -0.52
CA ALA A 283 8.09 -12.16 -0.64
C ALA A 283 8.14 -13.64 -0.21
N GLY A 284 7.45 -13.99 0.89
CA GLY A 284 7.32 -15.37 1.34
C GLY A 284 6.64 -16.27 0.30
N GLN A 285 5.57 -15.80 -0.33
CA GLN A 285 4.89 -16.55 -1.40
C GLN A 285 5.79 -16.76 -2.60
N ASN A 286 6.46 -15.72 -3.08
CA ASN A 286 7.37 -15.80 -4.21
C ASN A 286 8.59 -16.68 -3.90
N ALA A 287 9.16 -16.56 -2.69
CA ALA A 287 10.27 -17.40 -2.26
C ALA A 287 9.90 -18.88 -2.22
N LEU A 288 8.71 -19.21 -1.71
CA LEU A 288 8.23 -20.61 -1.71
C LEU A 288 8.03 -21.13 -3.13
N ALA A 289 7.46 -20.33 -4.04
CA ALA A 289 7.25 -20.72 -5.43
C ALA A 289 8.59 -21.00 -6.14
N VAL A 290 9.59 -20.11 -5.98
CA VAL A 290 10.94 -20.30 -6.53
C VAL A 290 11.63 -21.50 -5.90
N ALA A 291 11.55 -21.68 -4.57
CA ALA A 291 12.17 -22.78 -3.87
C ALA A 291 11.61 -24.15 -4.32
N LEU A 292 10.29 -24.26 -4.41
CA LEU A 292 9.64 -25.49 -4.90
C LEU A 292 10.07 -25.83 -6.32
N LYS A 293 10.27 -24.82 -7.18
CA LYS A 293 10.71 -25.09 -8.57
C LYS A 293 12.18 -25.45 -8.70
N ILE A 294 13.05 -24.95 -7.81
CA ILE A 294 14.49 -25.24 -7.86
C ILE A 294 14.82 -26.57 -7.18
N TYR A 295 14.11 -26.94 -6.10
CA TYR A 295 14.51 -28.02 -5.19
C TYR A 295 13.52 -29.19 -5.11
N ALA A 296 12.30 -29.08 -5.65
CA ALA A 296 11.34 -30.17 -5.77
C ALA A 296 11.34 -30.79 -7.16
#